data_9781d7a0e802b8a2a04a0970546214c8
#
_entry.id   9781d7a0e802b8a2a04a0970546214c8
#
_cell.length_a   1.000
_cell.length_b   1.000
_cell.length_c   1.000
_cell.angle_alpha   90.00
_cell.angle_beta   90.00
_cell.angle_gamma   90.00
#
_symmetry.space_group_name_H-M   'P 1'
#
loop_
_entity.id
_entity.type
_entity.pdbx_description
1 polymer ?
#
loop_
_entity_poly.entity_id
_entity_poly.type
_entity_poly.pdbx_seq_one_letter_code
_entity_poly.pdbx_strand_id
1 'polypeptide(L)'
;DGVLDRDDGCINEPGAIENNGCPWPDDDNDGVKNSEDSCINQAGPIENKGCPLPDGDGDGVPDKEDKCPNEAGDKGNNGCPTIPKEFTEFIKSNQNKILFKASSSALDKGGRATLEKVKMLLNTYQNTAIIIEGHTSTDGSASYNQKLSEQRASAIKDYLISQTIDASRISTIGYGENQPIGDNKTVKGRAESRRAKIKISL
;
A
#
# COMPACT_ATOMS: atom_id res chain seq x y z
N ASP A 1 -0.12 -50.67 -15.07
CA ASP A 1 -0.98 -50.51 -13.92
C ASP A 1 -1.26 -51.77 -13.13
N GLY A 2 -1.04 -52.96 -13.75
CA GLY A 2 -1.18 -54.27 -13.11
C GLY A 2 -2.55 -54.92 -13.31
N VAL A 3 -3.43 -54.34 -14.09
CA VAL A 3 -4.68 -54.95 -14.54
C VAL A 3 -4.43 -55.70 -15.84
N LEU A 4 -5.01 -56.90 -15.99
CA LEU A 4 -4.87 -57.64 -17.23
C LEU A 4 -5.75 -57.00 -18.33
N ASP A 5 -5.26 -56.97 -19.57
CA ASP A 5 -5.96 -56.32 -20.70
C ASP A 5 -7.47 -56.73 -20.86
N ARG A 6 -7.80 -57.96 -20.49
CA ARG A 6 -9.18 -58.46 -20.55
C ARG A 6 -10.10 -57.88 -19.49
N ASP A 7 -9.51 -57.40 -18.40
CA ASP A 7 -10.18 -56.85 -17.21
C ASP A 7 -9.96 -55.34 -17.09
N ASP A 8 -9.13 -54.79 -17.99
CA ASP A 8 -8.75 -53.38 -18.08
C ASP A 8 -9.71 -52.60 -18.97
N GLY A 9 -10.40 -51.61 -18.41
CA GLY A 9 -11.31 -50.73 -19.13
C GLY A 9 -10.60 -49.67 -19.98
N CYS A 10 -9.28 -49.42 -19.72
CA CYS A 10 -8.50 -48.36 -20.37
C CYS A 10 -7.08 -48.89 -20.75
N ILE A 11 -7.04 -49.96 -21.57
CA ILE A 11 -5.85 -50.74 -21.94
C ILE A 11 -4.59 -49.90 -22.30
N ASN A 12 -4.78 -48.70 -22.84
CA ASN A 12 -3.71 -47.83 -23.28
C ASN A 12 -3.40 -46.66 -22.29
N GLU A 13 -4.11 -46.59 -21.20
CA GLU A 13 -3.99 -45.53 -20.19
C GLU A 13 -3.87 -46.11 -18.80
N PRO A 14 -2.66 -46.17 -18.22
CA PRO A 14 -2.48 -46.82 -16.92
C PRO A 14 -3.26 -46.05 -15.82
N GLY A 15 -4.06 -46.82 -15.06
CA GLY A 15 -4.88 -46.28 -14.01
C GLY A 15 -4.92 -47.14 -12.74
N ALA A 16 -5.89 -46.87 -11.87
CA ALA A 16 -6.03 -47.55 -10.60
C ALA A 16 -6.72 -48.92 -10.79
N ILE A 17 -6.28 -49.94 -10.04
CA ILE A 17 -6.91 -51.26 -10.05
C ILE A 17 -8.38 -51.17 -9.63
N GLU A 18 -8.67 -50.32 -8.65
CA GLU A 18 -10.02 -50.03 -8.12
C GLU A 18 -10.94 -49.40 -9.13
N ASN A 19 -10.39 -48.80 -10.21
CA ASN A 19 -11.10 -48.21 -11.31
C ASN A 19 -10.97 -49.03 -12.62
N ASN A 20 -10.81 -50.34 -12.50
CA ASN A 20 -10.65 -51.26 -13.62
C ASN A 20 -9.52 -50.84 -14.60
N GLY A 21 -8.36 -50.45 -14.10
CA GLY A 21 -7.22 -50.02 -14.91
C GLY A 21 -7.33 -48.63 -15.51
N CYS A 22 -8.46 -47.89 -15.29
CA CYS A 22 -8.61 -46.56 -15.79
C CYS A 22 -8.10 -45.49 -14.81
N PRO A 23 -7.57 -44.35 -15.31
CA PRO A 23 -7.35 -43.19 -14.50
C PRO A 23 -8.64 -42.72 -13.86
N TRP A 24 -8.58 -42.13 -12.66
CA TRP A 24 -9.72 -41.44 -12.11
C TRP A 24 -10.01 -40.18 -12.92
N PRO A 25 -11.28 -39.87 -13.21
CA PRO A 25 -11.62 -38.61 -13.87
C PRO A 25 -11.11 -37.40 -13.09
N ASP A 26 -10.49 -36.46 -13.80
CA ASP A 26 -9.97 -35.18 -13.32
C ASP A 26 -10.13 -34.20 -14.50
N ASP A 27 -11.27 -33.48 -14.53
CA ASP A 27 -11.73 -32.75 -15.72
C ASP A 27 -10.95 -31.45 -15.94
N ASP A 28 -10.40 -30.85 -14.88
CA ASP A 28 -9.61 -29.61 -14.98
C ASP A 28 -8.10 -29.83 -14.80
N ASN A 29 -7.72 -31.10 -14.53
CA ASN A 29 -6.31 -31.56 -14.42
C ASN A 29 -5.52 -30.87 -13.29
N ASP A 30 -6.15 -30.61 -12.16
CA ASP A 30 -5.49 -30.02 -10.99
C ASP A 30 -4.87 -31.06 -10.04
N GLY A 31 -5.08 -32.34 -10.32
CA GLY A 31 -4.60 -33.48 -9.53
C GLY A 31 -5.55 -33.90 -8.41
N VAL A 32 -6.75 -33.34 -8.34
CA VAL A 32 -7.84 -33.78 -7.47
C VAL A 32 -8.87 -34.52 -8.34
N LYS A 33 -9.22 -35.74 -7.96
CA LYS A 33 -10.23 -36.50 -8.70
C LYS A 33 -11.59 -35.81 -8.63
N ASN A 34 -12.37 -35.83 -9.70
CA ASN A 34 -13.74 -35.27 -9.72
C ASN A 34 -14.61 -35.66 -8.51
N SER A 35 -14.39 -36.86 -7.96
CA SER A 35 -15.15 -37.34 -6.79
C SER A 35 -14.75 -36.68 -5.47
N GLU A 36 -13.57 -36.08 -5.41
CA GLU A 36 -12.98 -35.42 -4.23
C GLU A 36 -12.88 -33.92 -4.45
N ASP A 37 -13.14 -33.47 -5.70
CA ASP A 37 -13.07 -32.09 -6.12
C ASP A 37 -14.42 -31.36 -5.93
N SER A 38 -14.34 -30.22 -5.25
CA SER A 38 -15.50 -29.34 -5.04
C SER A 38 -15.74 -28.38 -6.22
N CYS A 39 -14.76 -28.24 -7.12
CA CYS A 39 -14.78 -27.31 -8.26
C CYS A 39 -14.33 -28.00 -9.58
N ILE A 40 -14.90 -29.12 -9.93
CA ILE A 40 -14.56 -30.06 -11.02
C ILE A 40 -14.07 -29.45 -12.37
N ASN A 41 -14.37 -28.20 -12.65
CA ASN A 41 -14.05 -27.49 -13.89
C ASN A 41 -13.17 -26.25 -13.66
N GLN A 42 -12.62 -26.10 -12.46
CA GLN A 42 -11.81 -24.94 -12.09
C GLN A 42 -10.65 -25.37 -11.22
N ALA A 43 -9.52 -25.60 -11.86
CA ALA A 43 -8.30 -26.07 -11.21
C ALA A 43 -7.90 -25.26 -9.96
N GLY A 44 -7.65 -25.96 -8.86
CA GLY A 44 -7.23 -25.37 -7.61
C GLY A 44 -6.39 -26.31 -6.77
N PRO A 45 -5.84 -25.89 -5.65
CA PRO A 45 -4.97 -26.72 -4.83
C PRO A 45 -5.75 -27.75 -4.02
N ILE A 46 -5.11 -28.88 -3.74
CA ILE A 46 -5.66 -30.00 -2.94
C ILE A 46 -6.14 -29.51 -1.57
N GLU A 47 -5.42 -28.55 -0.95
CA GLU A 47 -5.75 -27.97 0.35
C GLU A 47 -7.11 -27.26 0.35
N ASN A 48 -7.54 -26.80 -0.84
CA ASN A 48 -8.85 -26.17 -1.04
C ASN A 48 -9.83 -27.10 -1.80
N LYS A 49 -9.59 -28.42 -1.76
CA LYS A 49 -10.42 -29.46 -2.39
C LYS A 49 -10.68 -29.20 -3.87
N GLY A 50 -9.62 -28.90 -4.63
CA GLY A 50 -9.69 -28.64 -6.05
C GLY A 50 -10.26 -27.27 -6.44
N CYS A 51 -10.70 -26.45 -5.48
CA CYS A 51 -11.19 -25.12 -5.80
C CYS A 51 -10.06 -24.07 -5.84
N PRO A 52 -10.14 -23.06 -6.72
CA PRO A 52 -9.27 -21.91 -6.65
C PRO A 52 -9.31 -21.25 -5.26
N LEU A 53 -8.18 -20.73 -4.81
CA LEU A 53 -8.16 -19.93 -3.59
C LEU A 53 -8.91 -18.61 -3.83
N PRO A 54 -9.63 -18.08 -2.82
CA PRO A 54 -10.26 -16.77 -2.92
C PRO A 54 -9.21 -15.70 -3.28
N ASP A 55 -9.58 -14.83 -4.23
CA ASP A 55 -8.80 -13.68 -4.71
C ASP A 55 -9.80 -12.57 -4.98
N GLY A 56 -9.96 -11.68 -3.98
CA GLY A 56 -11.05 -10.72 -3.92
C GLY A 56 -10.95 -9.59 -4.93
N ASP A 57 -9.75 -9.21 -5.34
CA ASP A 57 -9.49 -8.13 -6.31
C ASP A 57 -8.98 -8.62 -7.67
N GLY A 58 -8.64 -9.92 -7.78
CA GLY A 58 -8.30 -10.56 -9.04
C GLY A 58 -6.87 -10.29 -9.52
N ASP A 59 -5.95 -9.93 -8.65
CA ASP A 59 -4.56 -9.62 -9.01
C ASP A 59 -3.66 -10.88 -9.11
N GLY A 60 -4.20 -12.04 -8.75
CA GLY A 60 -3.52 -13.33 -8.78
C GLY A 60 -2.71 -13.64 -7.53
N VAL A 61 -2.89 -12.88 -6.45
CA VAL A 61 -2.43 -13.19 -5.10
C VAL A 61 -3.65 -13.58 -4.25
N PRO A 62 -3.73 -14.80 -3.72
CA PRO A 62 -4.87 -15.19 -2.90
C PRO A 62 -5.04 -14.29 -1.66
N ASP A 63 -6.27 -14.02 -1.24
CA ASP A 63 -6.60 -13.16 -0.08
C ASP A 63 -5.79 -13.48 1.17
N LYS A 64 -5.47 -14.75 1.40
CA LYS A 64 -4.69 -15.21 2.56
C LYS A 64 -3.23 -14.74 2.53
N GLU A 65 -2.68 -14.55 1.33
CA GLU A 65 -1.29 -14.16 1.09
C GLU A 65 -1.18 -12.68 0.71
N ASP A 66 -2.34 -12.08 0.40
CA ASP A 66 -2.46 -10.70 -0.01
C ASP A 66 -2.56 -9.76 1.20
N LYS A 67 -1.70 -8.74 1.22
CA LYS A 67 -1.77 -7.67 2.22
C LYS A 67 -2.82 -6.60 1.91
N CYS A 68 -3.30 -6.58 0.66
CA CYS A 68 -4.27 -5.61 0.15
C CYS A 68 -5.45 -6.31 -0.57
N PRO A 69 -6.18 -7.26 0.05
CA PRO A 69 -7.06 -8.22 -0.63
C PRO A 69 -8.30 -7.61 -1.32
N ASN A 70 -8.42 -6.30 -1.38
CA ASN A 70 -9.49 -5.57 -2.06
C ASN A 70 -8.94 -4.48 -3.01
N GLU A 71 -7.63 -4.48 -3.29
CA GLU A 71 -6.98 -3.46 -4.12
C GLU A 71 -5.86 -4.09 -4.94
N ALA A 72 -6.16 -4.48 -6.18
CA ALA A 72 -5.26 -5.20 -7.08
C ALA A 72 -3.86 -4.57 -7.18
N GLY A 73 -2.83 -5.38 -6.98
CA GLY A 73 -1.45 -4.93 -6.97
C GLY A 73 -0.48 -5.92 -7.58
N ASP A 74 0.77 -5.86 -7.18
CA ASP A 74 1.83 -6.70 -7.73
C ASP A 74 2.17 -7.88 -6.81
N LYS A 75 2.33 -9.07 -7.36
CA LYS A 75 2.82 -10.26 -6.62
C LYS A 75 4.12 -10.00 -5.87
N GLY A 76 5.03 -9.19 -6.46
CA GLY A 76 6.29 -8.79 -5.84
C GLY A 76 6.13 -7.86 -4.62
N ASN A 77 4.95 -7.28 -4.44
CA ASN A 77 4.57 -6.42 -3.32
C ASN A 77 3.47 -7.06 -2.45
N ASN A 78 3.37 -8.40 -2.45
CA ASN A 78 2.36 -9.18 -1.73
C ASN A 78 0.93 -8.70 -2.01
N GLY A 79 0.57 -8.52 -3.28
CA GLY A 79 -0.76 -8.11 -3.71
C GLY A 79 -1.08 -6.63 -3.53
N CYS A 80 -0.19 -5.84 -2.95
CA CYS A 80 -0.43 -4.41 -2.83
C CYS A 80 0.01 -3.62 -4.07
N PRO A 81 -0.72 -2.55 -4.45
CA PRO A 81 -0.27 -1.63 -5.47
C PRO A 81 1.09 -1.04 -5.15
N THR A 82 2.00 -1.04 -6.11
CA THR A 82 3.28 -0.36 -5.95
C THR A 82 3.09 1.14 -6.16
N ILE A 83 3.64 1.95 -5.24
CA ILE A 83 3.65 3.39 -5.42
C ILE A 83 4.62 3.71 -6.57
N PRO A 84 4.15 4.34 -7.66
CA PRO A 84 5.01 4.67 -8.79
C PRO A 84 6.23 5.47 -8.34
N LYS A 85 7.38 5.16 -8.93
CA LYS A 85 8.63 5.86 -8.67
C LYS A 85 8.49 7.37 -8.80
N GLU A 86 7.70 7.83 -9.75
CA GLU A 86 7.39 9.24 -9.96
C GLU A 86 6.77 9.91 -8.73
N PHE A 87 5.90 9.21 -8.00
CA PHE A 87 5.29 9.74 -6.78
C PHE A 87 6.26 9.78 -5.62
N THR A 88 7.07 8.74 -5.46
CA THR A 88 8.12 8.73 -4.44
C THR A 88 9.15 9.83 -4.69
N GLU A 89 9.53 10.04 -5.95
CA GLU A 89 10.40 11.14 -6.37
C GLU A 89 9.73 12.50 -6.19
N PHE A 90 8.43 12.62 -6.50
CA PHE A 90 7.68 13.85 -6.26
C PHE A 90 7.69 14.23 -4.76
N ILE A 91 7.36 13.30 -3.88
CA ILE A 91 7.40 13.53 -2.43
C ILE A 91 8.81 13.91 -1.98
N LYS A 92 9.83 13.18 -2.42
CA LYS A 92 11.23 13.44 -2.09
C LYS A 92 11.70 14.81 -2.57
N SER A 93 11.33 15.21 -3.79
CA SER A 93 11.71 16.51 -4.39
C SER A 93 10.96 17.69 -3.78
N ASN A 94 9.77 17.46 -3.20
CA ASN A 94 8.91 18.51 -2.65
C ASN A 94 8.77 18.45 -1.12
N GLN A 95 9.46 17.52 -0.46
CA GLN A 95 9.32 17.29 0.99
C GLN A 95 9.57 18.53 1.86
N ASN A 96 10.30 19.52 1.37
CA ASN A 96 10.61 20.78 2.08
C ASN A 96 9.93 22.01 1.45
N LYS A 97 8.98 21.83 0.52
CA LYS A 97 8.32 22.93 -0.21
C LYS A 97 6.95 23.31 0.34
N ILE A 98 6.50 22.65 1.39
CA ILE A 98 5.27 23.04 2.08
C ILE A 98 5.65 24.10 3.10
N LEU A 99 5.60 25.36 2.68
CA LEU A 99 6.03 26.52 3.46
C LEU A 99 4.86 27.21 4.15
N PHE A 100 5.16 27.85 5.26
CA PHE A 100 4.22 28.62 6.06
C PHE A 100 4.63 30.09 6.17
N LYS A 101 3.64 30.96 6.35
CA LYS A 101 3.88 32.33 6.74
C LYS A 101 4.57 32.39 8.11
N ALA A 102 5.29 33.45 8.36
CA ALA A 102 5.93 33.67 9.66
C ALA A 102 4.89 33.64 10.79
N SER A 103 5.24 33.02 11.92
CA SER A 103 4.40 32.90 13.12
C SER A 103 2.96 32.41 12.84
N SER A 104 2.79 31.56 11.84
CA SER A 104 1.46 31.09 11.39
C SER A 104 1.52 29.64 10.95
N SER A 105 0.39 28.94 11.06
CA SER A 105 0.11 27.63 10.44
C SER A 105 -0.62 27.77 9.09
N ALA A 106 -0.80 28.98 8.57
CA ALA A 106 -1.39 29.19 7.25
C ALA A 106 -0.39 28.87 6.16
N LEU A 107 -0.80 27.98 5.25
CA LEU A 107 -0.02 27.58 4.07
C LEU A 107 0.15 28.73 3.09
N ASP A 108 1.32 28.78 2.46
CA ASP A 108 1.51 29.63 1.29
C ASP A 108 0.89 29.00 0.02
N LYS A 109 0.96 29.72 -1.10
CA LYS A 109 0.38 29.27 -2.37
C LYS A 109 1.07 28.01 -2.91
N GLY A 110 2.39 27.92 -2.73
CA GLY A 110 3.18 26.76 -3.20
C GLY A 110 2.90 25.51 -2.37
N GLY A 111 2.79 25.66 -1.05
CA GLY A 111 2.42 24.56 -0.14
C GLY A 111 1.05 23.98 -0.45
N ARG A 112 0.07 24.80 -0.82
CA ARG A 112 -1.25 24.30 -1.24
C ARG A 112 -1.17 23.47 -2.51
N ALA A 113 -0.43 23.90 -3.53
CA ALA A 113 -0.26 23.15 -4.78
C ALA A 113 0.41 21.80 -4.54
N THR A 114 1.39 21.73 -3.63
CA THR A 114 2.02 20.49 -3.23
C THR A 114 1.02 19.56 -2.53
N LEU A 115 0.19 20.07 -1.62
CA LEU A 115 -0.81 19.28 -0.91
C LEU A 115 -1.91 18.72 -1.84
N GLU A 116 -2.32 19.46 -2.88
CA GLU A 116 -3.27 18.95 -3.87
C GLU A 116 -2.73 17.69 -4.55
N LYS A 117 -1.45 17.66 -4.91
CA LYS A 117 -0.83 16.45 -5.48
C LYS A 117 -0.70 15.31 -4.47
N VAL A 118 -0.37 15.63 -3.21
CA VAL A 118 -0.34 14.62 -2.13
C VAL A 118 -1.74 14.01 -1.93
N LYS A 119 -2.79 14.84 -1.94
CA LYS A 119 -4.18 14.37 -1.86
C LYS A 119 -4.52 13.41 -3.00
N MET A 120 -4.19 13.79 -4.24
CA MET A 120 -4.42 12.91 -5.40
C MET A 120 -3.71 11.56 -5.22
N LEU A 121 -2.47 11.56 -4.76
CA LEU A 121 -1.70 10.35 -4.49
C LEU A 121 -2.37 9.48 -3.43
N LEU A 122 -2.78 10.06 -2.31
CA LEU A 122 -3.45 9.33 -1.23
C LEU A 122 -4.83 8.78 -1.64
N ASN A 123 -5.52 9.42 -2.56
CA ASN A 123 -6.78 8.90 -3.12
C ASN A 123 -6.56 7.76 -4.12
N THR A 124 -5.45 7.80 -4.87
CA THR A 124 -5.11 6.74 -5.83
C THR A 124 -4.56 5.50 -5.12
N TYR A 125 -3.76 5.69 -4.06
CA TYR A 125 -3.10 4.61 -3.31
C TYR A 125 -3.66 4.54 -1.89
N GLN A 126 -4.79 3.85 -1.74
CA GLN A 126 -5.59 3.88 -0.51
C GLN A 126 -4.88 3.26 0.70
N ASN A 127 -3.97 2.32 0.48
CA ASN A 127 -3.18 1.68 1.54
C ASN A 127 -1.89 2.43 1.91
N THR A 128 -1.63 3.58 1.25
CA THR A 128 -0.48 4.42 1.58
C THR A 128 -0.78 5.31 2.77
N ALA A 129 0.09 5.29 3.77
CA ALA A 129 0.06 6.22 4.88
C ALA A 129 1.18 7.27 4.77
N ILE A 130 1.03 8.40 5.46
CA ILE A 130 2.03 9.48 5.50
C ILE A 130 2.31 9.94 6.92
N ILE A 131 3.54 10.44 7.10
CA ILE A 131 3.96 11.16 8.28
C ILE A 131 4.21 12.61 7.90
N ILE A 132 3.56 13.55 8.60
CA ILE A 132 3.73 14.99 8.42
C ILE A 132 4.60 15.52 9.55
N GLU A 133 5.78 16.02 9.20
CA GLU A 133 6.74 16.60 10.12
C GLU A 133 6.67 18.14 10.04
N GLY A 134 6.35 18.79 11.16
CA GLY A 134 6.31 20.25 11.27
C GLY A 134 7.65 20.80 11.80
N HIS A 135 8.10 21.92 11.23
CA HIS A 135 9.35 22.58 11.62
C HIS A 135 9.18 24.10 11.73
N THR A 136 10.05 24.72 12.53
CA THR A 136 10.14 26.17 12.66
C THR A 136 11.56 26.68 12.44
N SER A 137 11.70 27.99 12.30
CA SER A 137 12.96 28.68 12.53
C SER A 137 13.22 28.83 14.03
N THR A 138 14.39 29.36 14.38
CA THR A 138 14.77 29.65 15.78
C THR A 138 14.20 30.98 16.30
N ASP A 139 13.24 31.61 15.59
CA ASP A 139 12.58 32.81 16.05
C ASP A 139 11.56 32.45 17.16
N GLY A 140 11.73 33.01 18.36
CA GLY A 140 10.86 32.74 19.50
C GLY A 140 11.46 31.77 20.52
N SER A 141 10.66 31.32 21.48
CA SER A 141 11.10 30.33 22.47
C SER A 141 10.96 28.92 21.93
N ALA A 142 11.81 27.98 22.40
CA ALA A 142 11.74 26.59 22.02
C ALA A 142 10.37 25.94 22.29
N SER A 143 9.73 26.32 23.43
CA SER A 143 8.39 25.80 23.77
C SER A 143 7.29 26.35 22.82
N TYR A 144 7.40 27.60 22.39
CA TYR A 144 6.52 28.18 21.38
C TYR A 144 6.72 27.48 20.02
N ASN A 145 7.98 27.29 19.61
CA ASN A 145 8.33 26.65 18.35
C ASN A 145 7.89 25.19 18.29
N GLN A 146 7.96 24.47 19.41
CA GLN A 146 7.43 23.12 19.51
C GLN A 146 5.92 23.10 19.22
N LYS A 147 5.12 23.91 19.91
CA LYS A 147 3.67 24.01 19.69
C LYS A 147 3.33 24.46 18.27
N LEU A 148 4.05 25.44 17.74
CA LEU A 148 3.80 25.95 16.38
C LEU A 148 4.09 24.88 15.32
N SER A 149 5.10 24.06 15.51
CA SER A 149 5.42 22.95 14.59
C SER A 149 4.33 21.86 14.61
N GLU A 150 3.81 21.52 15.78
CA GLU A 150 2.69 20.58 15.95
C GLU A 150 1.42 21.16 15.27
N GLN A 151 1.09 22.42 15.48
CA GLN A 151 -0.03 23.09 14.84
C GLN A 151 0.08 23.11 13.31
N ARG A 152 1.29 23.28 12.76
CA ARG A 152 1.52 23.21 11.31
C ARG A 152 1.27 21.82 10.75
N ALA A 153 1.79 20.79 11.42
CA ALA A 153 1.55 19.41 11.01
C ALA A 153 0.06 19.04 11.11
N SER A 154 -0.61 19.45 12.21
CA SER A 154 -2.04 19.24 12.39
C SER A 154 -2.89 19.97 11.34
N ALA A 155 -2.57 21.21 10.99
CA ALA A 155 -3.31 21.95 9.97
C ALA A 155 -3.29 21.27 8.59
N ILE A 156 -2.19 20.60 8.25
CA ILE A 156 -2.11 19.80 7.02
C ILE A 156 -2.95 18.53 7.14
N LYS A 157 -2.87 17.82 8.28
CA LYS A 157 -3.71 16.65 8.57
C LYS A 157 -5.18 17.00 8.47
N ASP A 158 -5.62 18.07 9.14
CA ASP A 158 -7.02 18.51 9.14
C ASP A 158 -7.49 18.86 7.73
N TYR A 159 -6.63 19.52 6.93
CA TYR A 159 -6.91 19.78 5.53
C TYR A 159 -7.13 18.48 4.75
N LEU A 160 -6.23 17.50 4.85
CA LEU A 160 -6.34 16.22 4.12
C LEU A 160 -7.57 15.42 4.56
N ILE A 161 -7.90 15.41 5.86
CA ILE A 161 -9.12 14.79 6.38
C ILE A 161 -10.36 15.48 5.79
N SER A 162 -10.37 16.82 5.70
CA SER A 162 -11.48 17.56 5.06
C SER A 162 -11.64 17.23 3.57
N GLN A 163 -10.62 16.64 2.95
CA GLN A 163 -10.60 16.16 1.57
C GLN A 163 -10.85 14.64 1.48
N THR A 164 -11.48 14.05 2.48
CA THR A 164 -11.88 12.63 2.57
C THR A 164 -10.75 11.61 2.73
N ILE A 165 -9.53 12.04 3.07
CA ILE A 165 -8.46 11.10 3.42
C ILE A 165 -8.68 10.59 4.85
N ASP A 166 -8.60 9.27 5.05
CA ASP A 166 -8.78 8.65 6.36
C ASP A 166 -7.70 9.13 7.36
N ALA A 167 -8.15 9.52 8.55
CA ALA A 167 -7.30 10.03 9.62
C ALA A 167 -6.26 9.02 10.12
N SER A 168 -6.55 7.72 10.02
CA SER A 168 -5.64 6.62 10.41
C SER A 168 -4.39 6.56 9.53
N ARG A 169 -4.49 7.05 8.30
CA ARG A 169 -3.40 7.09 7.33
C ARG A 169 -2.45 8.30 7.50
N ILE A 170 -2.72 9.18 8.46
CA ILE A 170 -1.98 10.44 8.62
C ILE A 170 -1.47 10.56 10.05
N SER A 171 -0.16 10.43 10.22
CA SER A 171 0.54 10.73 11.46
C SER A 171 1.19 12.11 11.42
N THR A 172 1.29 12.78 12.57
CA THR A 172 1.90 14.11 12.68
C THR A 172 2.97 14.15 13.77
N ILE A 173 4.08 14.85 13.50
CA ILE A 173 5.16 15.07 14.44
C ILE A 173 5.60 16.55 14.38
N GLY A 174 5.70 17.22 15.53
CA GLY A 174 6.32 18.54 15.63
C GLY A 174 7.77 18.41 16.09
N TYR A 175 8.70 19.00 15.36
CA TYR A 175 10.12 19.03 15.71
C TYR A 175 10.59 20.40 16.24
N GLY A 176 9.70 21.38 16.27
CA GLY A 176 10.09 22.74 16.64
C GLY A 176 11.24 23.25 15.76
N GLU A 177 12.25 23.82 16.39
CA GLU A 177 13.45 24.39 15.78
C GLU A 177 14.62 23.39 15.68
N ASN A 178 14.45 22.15 16.14
CA ASN A 178 15.56 21.19 16.33
C ASN A 178 16.14 20.61 15.02
N GLN A 179 15.46 20.81 13.89
CA GLN A 179 15.89 20.27 12.59
C GLN A 179 15.91 21.36 11.51
N PRO A 180 16.78 22.38 11.61
CA PRO A 180 16.92 23.41 10.59
C PRO A 180 17.50 22.82 9.30
N ILE A 181 17.11 23.39 8.14
CA ILE A 181 17.71 23.06 6.84
C ILE A 181 18.49 24.22 6.23
N GLY A 182 18.26 25.44 6.73
CA GLY A 182 18.98 26.63 6.35
C GLY A 182 19.68 27.28 7.56
N ASP A 183 20.58 28.22 7.26
CA ASP A 183 21.23 29.01 8.33
C ASP A 183 20.21 29.95 8.98
N ASN A 184 19.79 29.64 10.19
CA ASN A 184 18.83 30.42 10.96
C ASN A 184 19.30 31.86 11.29
N LYS A 185 20.59 32.19 11.09
CA LYS A 185 21.09 33.57 11.20
C LYS A 185 20.65 34.43 10.02
N THR A 186 20.31 33.82 8.88
CA THR A 186 19.87 34.52 7.66
C THR A 186 18.35 34.51 7.55
N VAL A 187 17.79 35.55 6.91
CA VAL A 187 16.36 35.62 6.60
C VAL A 187 15.92 34.44 5.71
N LYS A 188 16.76 34.11 4.72
CA LYS A 188 16.52 33.01 3.81
C LYS A 188 16.49 31.66 4.54
N GLY A 189 17.49 31.35 5.33
CA GLY A 189 17.55 30.08 6.06
C GLY A 189 16.43 29.90 7.08
N ARG A 190 16.01 30.98 7.75
CA ARG A 190 14.79 30.93 8.58
C ARG A 190 13.53 30.66 7.76
N ALA A 191 13.41 31.24 6.57
CA ALA A 191 12.27 30.97 5.70
C ALA A 191 12.23 29.49 5.26
N GLU A 192 13.36 28.91 4.90
CA GLU A 192 13.49 27.49 4.54
C GLU A 192 13.17 26.57 5.72
N SER A 193 13.53 26.96 6.93
CA SER A 193 13.26 26.20 8.17
C SER A 193 11.78 26.18 8.56
N ARG A 194 10.99 27.17 8.18
CA ARG A 194 9.53 27.24 8.44
C ARG A 194 8.75 26.41 7.44
N ARG A 195 8.79 25.10 7.57
CA ARG A 195 8.23 24.14 6.63
C ARG A 195 7.43 23.01 7.30
N ALA A 196 6.67 22.30 6.50
CA ALA A 196 6.34 20.91 6.79
C ALA A 196 7.02 20.00 5.77
N LYS A 197 7.34 18.80 6.21
CA LYS A 197 7.90 17.73 5.41
C LYS A 197 6.94 16.55 5.43
N ILE A 198 6.71 15.94 4.27
CA ILE A 198 5.89 14.72 4.16
C ILE A 198 6.81 13.55 3.85
N LYS A 199 6.57 12.44 4.55
CA LYS A 199 7.17 11.14 4.27
C LYS A 199 6.07 10.13 4.00
N ILE A 200 6.31 9.21 3.09
CA ILE A 200 5.46 8.05 2.88
C ILE A 200 5.83 7.03 3.96
N SER A 201 4.81 6.44 4.59
CA SER A 201 4.91 5.30 5.48
C SER A 201 4.20 4.14 4.78
N LEU A 202 4.93 3.09 4.54
CA LEU A 202 4.40 1.82 4.02
C LEU A 202 4.11 0.88 5.19
#